data_b89ca698e9ea2a4fcbc29caaf47eb34c
#
_entry.id   b89ca698e9ea2a4fcbc29caaf47eb34c
#
_cell.length_a   1.000
_cell.length_b   1.000
_cell.length_c   1.000
_cell.angle_alpha   90.00
_cell.angle_beta   90.00
_cell.angle_gamma   90.00
#
_symmetry.space_group_name_H-M   'P 1'
#
loop_
_entity.id
_entity.type
_entity.pdbx_description
1 polymer ?
#
loop_
_entity_poly.entity_id
_entity_poly.type
_entity_poly.pdbx_seq_one_letter_code
_entity_poly.pdbx_strand_id
1 'polypeptide(L)'
;LRELAASLGVEKSMFPVDYKGCILCGQCVRVCREVVGVSAIGFKSRGDSREVATPFDEAPEDCIACGSCHFVCPVGFIPMEERDGVRRIWKTDFPMAKCSVCGAYFAPVKQLEHFRKIADLPEDFFDTCVDCRSTKK
;
A
#
# COMPACT_ATOMS: atom_id res chain seq x y z
N LEU A 1 28.09 -7.31 4.85
CA LEU A 1 28.44 -6.88 3.50
C LEU A 1 29.58 -5.87 3.49
N ARG A 2 29.58 -4.82 4.32
CA ARG A 2 30.67 -3.83 4.39
C ARG A 2 32.00 -4.47 4.81
N GLU A 3 31.98 -5.34 5.81
CA GLU A 3 33.18 -6.08 6.28
C GLU A 3 33.74 -6.99 5.19
N LEU A 4 32.88 -7.69 4.44
CA LEU A 4 33.28 -8.53 3.32
C LEU A 4 33.87 -7.68 2.17
N ALA A 5 33.25 -6.54 1.87
CA ALA A 5 33.78 -5.63 0.85
C ALA A 5 35.20 -5.12 1.22
N ALA A 6 35.37 -4.72 2.49
CA ALA A 6 36.67 -4.29 2.99
C ALA A 6 37.72 -5.42 2.92
N SER A 7 37.37 -6.68 3.24
CA SER A 7 38.25 -7.82 3.15
C SER A 7 38.67 -8.15 1.70
N LEU A 8 37.85 -7.73 0.73
CA LEU A 8 38.13 -7.88 -0.71
C LEU A 8 38.78 -6.63 -1.35
N GLY A 9 39.19 -5.66 -0.52
CA GLY A 9 39.84 -4.43 -1.00
C GLY A 9 38.90 -3.42 -1.66
N VAL A 10 37.58 -3.56 -1.46
CA VAL A 10 36.59 -2.63 -1.99
C VAL A 10 36.35 -1.53 -0.95
N GLU A 11 37.05 -0.43 -1.05
CA GLU A 11 36.93 0.71 -0.14
C GLU A 11 35.77 1.63 -0.48
N LYS A 12 35.39 1.73 -1.75
CA LYS A 12 34.25 2.55 -2.23
C LYS A 12 33.42 1.79 -3.24
N SER A 13 32.12 1.79 -3.04
CA SER A 13 31.18 1.38 -4.08
C SER A 13 31.19 2.39 -5.23
N MET A 14 31.19 1.92 -6.47
CA MET A 14 31.06 2.76 -7.67
C MET A 14 29.66 3.41 -7.74
N PHE A 15 28.70 2.87 -7.00
CA PHE A 15 27.35 3.41 -6.88
C PHE A 15 27.11 3.89 -5.45
N PRO A 16 26.50 5.06 -5.24
CA PRO A 16 26.11 5.50 -3.91
C PRO A 16 25.13 4.50 -3.29
N VAL A 17 25.54 3.80 -2.23
CA VAL A 17 24.76 2.75 -1.56
C VAL A 17 23.91 3.32 -0.43
N ASP A 18 23.51 4.56 -0.51
CA ASP A 18 22.53 5.14 0.41
C ASP A 18 21.10 4.85 -0.09
N TYR A 19 20.76 3.56 -0.16
CA TYR A 19 19.38 3.15 -0.34
C TYR A 19 18.59 3.45 0.95
N LYS A 20 18.31 4.71 1.17
CA LYS A 20 17.28 5.12 2.12
C LYS A 20 15.94 4.90 1.41
N GLY A 21 15.43 3.69 1.46
CA GLY A 21 14.07 3.52 1.01
C GLY A 21 13.81 2.33 0.09
N CYS A 22 13.25 2.59 -1.07
CA CYS A 22 12.76 1.58 -2.01
C CYS A 22 13.90 0.78 -2.67
N ILE A 23 13.84 -0.56 -2.60
CA ILE A 23 14.78 -1.47 -3.29
C ILE A 23 14.31 -1.84 -4.71
N LEU A 24 13.27 -1.19 -5.22
CA LEU A 24 12.71 -1.39 -6.56
C LEU A 24 12.27 -2.84 -6.87
N CYS A 25 11.91 -3.62 -5.86
CA CYS A 25 11.48 -5.02 -6.04
C CYS A 25 10.16 -5.16 -6.81
N GLY A 26 9.36 -4.10 -6.92
CA GLY A 26 8.11 -4.06 -7.69
C GLY A 26 6.92 -4.79 -7.08
N GLN A 27 7.04 -5.38 -5.90
CA GLN A 27 5.93 -6.13 -5.27
C GLN A 27 4.68 -5.27 -5.06
N CYS A 28 4.86 -4.01 -4.64
CA CYS A 28 3.77 -3.07 -4.45
C CYS A 28 3.02 -2.74 -5.75
N VAL A 29 3.74 -2.58 -6.86
CA VAL A 29 3.15 -2.33 -8.18
C VAL A 29 2.39 -3.58 -8.66
N ARG A 30 2.99 -4.76 -8.51
CA ARG A 30 2.37 -6.03 -8.90
C ARG A 30 1.12 -6.34 -8.10
N VAL A 31 1.15 -6.20 -6.78
CA VAL A 31 -0.04 -6.44 -5.95
C VAL A 31 -1.17 -5.48 -6.29
N CYS A 32 -0.86 -4.21 -6.55
CA CYS A 32 -1.85 -3.21 -6.93
C CYS A 32 -2.51 -3.53 -8.27
N ARG A 33 -1.73 -4.01 -9.25
CA ARG A 33 -2.21 -4.33 -10.59
C ARG A 33 -2.83 -5.73 -10.69
N GLU A 34 -2.15 -6.76 -10.16
CA GLU A 34 -2.49 -8.15 -10.44
C GLU A 34 -3.44 -8.76 -9.40
N VAL A 35 -3.40 -8.29 -8.16
CA VAL A 35 -4.23 -8.81 -7.06
C VAL A 35 -5.41 -7.89 -6.77
N VAL A 36 -5.14 -6.60 -6.59
CA VAL A 36 -6.19 -5.61 -6.27
C VAL A 36 -6.93 -5.15 -7.55
N GLY A 37 -6.23 -5.09 -8.68
CA GLY A 37 -6.81 -4.78 -9.99
C GLY A 37 -6.98 -3.29 -10.28
N VAL A 38 -6.51 -2.37 -9.43
CA VAL A 38 -6.75 -0.92 -9.61
C VAL A 38 -5.59 -0.17 -10.29
N SER A 39 -4.37 -0.74 -10.32
CA SER A 39 -3.20 -0.15 -11.00
C SER A 39 -2.88 1.30 -10.63
N ALA A 40 -3.17 1.72 -9.39
CA ALA A 40 -3.04 3.09 -8.92
C ALA A 40 -1.58 3.59 -8.77
N ILE A 41 -0.61 2.69 -8.83
CA ILE A 41 0.82 3.00 -8.70
C ILE A 41 1.63 2.28 -9.78
N GLY A 42 2.75 2.87 -10.15
CA GLY A 42 3.64 2.33 -11.18
C GLY A 42 5.09 2.72 -10.96
N PHE A 43 5.91 2.44 -11.94
CA PHE A 43 7.27 2.96 -11.99
C PHE A 43 7.32 4.21 -12.86
N LYS A 44 7.99 5.24 -12.39
CA LYS A 44 8.37 6.39 -13.21
C LYS A 44 9.89 6.48 -13.36
N SER A 45 10.35 7.24 -14.35
CA SER A 45 11.76 7.45 -14.68
C SER A 45 12.49 6.17 -15.11
N ARG A 46 13.79 6.27 -15.36
CA ARG A 46 14.65 5.17 -15.84
C ARG A 46 16.00 5.21 -15.12
N GLY A 47 16.73 4.09 -15.17
CA GLY A 47 18.07 3.98 -14.61
C GLY A 47 18.07 4.21 -13.10
N ASP A 48 18.99 5.01 -12.63
CA ASP A 48 19.20 5.39 -11.23
C ASP A 48 18.07 6.25 -10.64
N SER A 49 17.36 6.99 -11.51
CA SER A 49 16.23 7.83 -11.13
C SER A 49 14.89 7.09 -11.09
N ARG A 50 14.88 5.76 -11.34
CA ARG A 50 13.66 4.96 -11.33
C ARG A 50 13.09 4.86 -9.93
N GLU A 51 11.80 5.15 -9.79
CA GLU A 51 11.10 5.06 -8.51
C GLU A 51 9.66 4.56 -8.66
N VAL A 52 9.09 4.09 -7.56
CA VAL A 52 7.65 3.78 -7.47
C VAL A 52 6.92 5.05 -7.11
N ALA A 53 5.90 5.37 -7.87
CA ALA A 53 5.11 6.58 -7.70
C ALA A 53 3.65 6.38 -8.09
N THR A 54 2.83 7.35 -7.74
CA THR A 54 1.50 7.56 -8.30
C THR A 54 1.61 8.27 -9.65
N PRO A 55 0.61 8.16 -10.54
CA PRO A 55 0.60 8.90 -11.80
C PRO A 55 0.83 10.40 -11.57
N PHE A 56 1.77 10.98 -12.28
CA PHE A 56 2.15 12.41 -12.22
C PHE A 56 2.54 12.93 -10.81
N ASP A 57 2.83 12.05 -9.86
CA ASP A 57 3.06 12.38 -8.44
C ASP A 57 1.84 13.04 -7.74
N GLU A 58 0.68 12.93 -8.34
CA GLU A 58 -0.58 13.46 -7.83
C GLU A 58 -1.33 12.44 -6.97
N ALA A 59 -2.41 12.88 -6.35
CA ALA A 59 -3.31 11.99 -5.63
C ALA A 59 -3.87 10.91 -6.57
N PRO A 60 -3.67 9.61 -6.27
CA PRO A 60 -4.07 8.57 -7.20
C PRO A 60 -5.59 8.38 -7.18
N GLU A 61 -6.27 8.81 -8.25
CA GLU A 61 -7.73 8.73 -8.36
C GLU A 61 -8.25 7.30 -8.24
N ASP A 62 -7.53 6.34 -8.84
CA ASP A 62 -7.89 4.92 -8.81
C ASP A 62 -7.53 4.22 -7.50
N CYS A 63 -6.78 4.86 -6.61
CA CYS A 63 -6.41 4.27 -5.34
C CYS A 63 -7.63 4.09 -4.44
N ILE A 64 -7.82 2.87 -3.96
CA ILE A 64 -8.88 2.51 -3.01
C ILE A 64 -8.39 2.46 -1.56
N ALA A 65 -7.14 2.83 -1.33
CA ALA A 65 -6.48 2.84 -0.01
C ALA A 65 -6.49 1.48 0.71
N CYS A 66 -6.47 0.36 -0.02
CA CYS A 66 -6.50 -0.98 0.59
C CYS A 66 -5.26 -1.32 1.44
N GLY A 67 -4.16 -0.57 1.28
CA GLY A 67 -2.93 -0.77 2.04
C GLY A 67 -2.07 -1.95 1.55
N SER A 68 -2.49 -2.74 0.58
CA SER A 68 -1.75 -3.92 0.11
C SER A 68 -0.31 -3.61 -0.28
N CYS A 69 -0.08 -2.46 -0.93
CA CYS A 69 1.26 -2.00 -1.30
C CYS A 69 2.17 -1.69 -0.10
N HIS A 70 1.60 -1.22 1.01
CA HIS A 70 2.30 -1.00 2.28
C HIS A 70 2.69 -2.35 2.91
N PHE A 71 1.74 -3.29 3.02
CA PHE A 71 1.96 -4.58 3.69
C PHE A 71 2.95 -5.49 2.94
N VAL A 72 2.99 -5.46 1.62
CA VAL A 72 3.94 -6.29 0.84
C VAL A 72 5.33 -5.66 0.72
N CYS A 73 5.53 -4.44 1.19
CA CYS A 73 6.81 -3.75 1.07
C CYS A 73 7.83 -4.31 2.08
N PRO A 74 8.88 -5.01 1.65
CA PRO A 74 9.83 -5.65 2.56
C PRO A 74 10.70 -4.66 3.35
N VAL A 75 10.75 -3.41 2.90
CA VAL A 75 11.54 -2.34 3.53
C VAL A 75 10.68 -1.21 4.12
N GLY A 76 9.36 -1.35 4.16
CA GLY A 76 8.45 -0.37 4.72
C GLY A 76 8.49 1.01 4.02
N PHE A 77 8.84 1.05 2.75
CA PHE A 77 9.02 2.30 2.01
C PHE A 77 7.73 3.13 1.87
N ILE A 78 6.57 2.47 1.80
CA ILE A 78 5.29 3.14 1.59
C ILE A 78 4.66 3.42 2.96
N PRO A 79 4.67 4.67 3.45
CA PRO A 79 4.04 4.98 4.73
C PRO A 79 2.52 4.90 4.61
N MET A 80 1.89 4.38 5.65
CA MET A 80 0.44 4.36 5.83
C MET A 80 0.13 4.70 7.29
N GLU A 81 -0.78 5.63 7.49
CA GLU A 81 -1.22 6.08 8.80
C GLU A 81 -2.74 6.01 8.90
N GLU A 82 -3.23 5.63 10.06
CA GLU A 82 -4.66 5.65 10.38
C GLU A 82 -4.88 6.50 11.63
N ARG A 83 -5.68 7.54 11.49
CA ARG A 83 -6.05 8.42 12.59
C ARG A 83 -7.44 9.00 12.37
N ASP A 84 -8.23 9.07 13.45
CA ASP A 84 -9.52 9.75 13.49
C ASP A 84 -10.50 9.35 12.37
N GLY A 85 -10.47 8.09 11.94
CA GLY A 85 -11.33 7.60 10.87
C GLY A 85 -10.86 7.95 9.46
N VAL A 86 -9.59 8.29 9.31
CA VAL A 86 -8.95 8.56 8.04
C VAL A 86 -7.71 7.66 7.89
N ARG A 87 -7.57 7.02 6.73
CA ARG A 87 -6.34 6.34 6.33
C ARG A 87 -5.58 7.24 5.36
N ARG A 88 -4.36 7.58 5.71
CA ARG A 88 -3.44 8.33 4.85
C ARG A 88 -2.44 7.40 4.19
N ILE A 89 -2.42 7.41 2.86
CA ILE A 89 -1.47 6.66 2.03
C ILE A 89 -1.22 7.44 0.74
N TRP A 90 0.02 7.40 0.21
CA TRP A 90 0.39 8.16 -0.98
C TRP A 90 0.07 9.67 -0.86
N LYS A 91 0.28 10.24 0.32
CA LYS A 91 0.00 11.67 0.65
C LYS A 91 -1.49 12.05 0.49
N THR A 92 -2.38 11.08 0.39
CA THR A 92 -3.82 11.27 0.19
C THR A 92 -4.59 10.70 1.36
N ASP A 93 -5.63 11.43 1.78
CA ASP A 93 -6.48 11.07 2.89
C ASP A 93 -7.76 10.37 2.38
N PHE A 94 -8.04 9.20 2.94
CA PHE A 94 -9.20 8.38 2.59
C PHE A 94 -10.08 8.15 3.82
N PRO A 95 -11.37 8.53 3.77
CA PRO A 95 -12.29 8.29 4.88
C PRO A 95 -12.51 6.81 5.08
N MET A 96 -12.59 6.39 6.34
CA MET A 96 -12.87 5.02 6.74
C MET A 96 -14.31 4.83 7.18
N ALA A 97 -14.90 3.69 6.83
CA ALA A 97 -16.24 3.30 7.25
C ALA A 97 -16.24 2.80 8.70
N LYS A 98 -17.34 3.06 9.40
CA LYS A 98 -17.61 2.53 10.74
C LYS A 98 -18.34 1.20 10.65
N CYS A 99 -17.97 0.27 11.53
CA CYS A 99 -18.69 -0.96 11.72
C CYS A 99 -20.09 -0.68 12.30
N SER A 100 -21.13 -1.26 11.70
CA SER A 100 -22.52 -1.12 12.15
C SER A 100 -22.79 -1.74 13.53
N VAL A 101 -21.94 -2.67 13.98
CA VAL A 101 -22.11 -3.40 15.24
C VAL A 101 -21.32 -2.75 16.38
N CYS A 102 -20.01 -2.53 16.20
CA CYS A 102 -19.15 -2.02 17.27
C CYS A 102 -18.74 -0.55 17.13
N GLY A 103 -19.06 0.10 15.99
CA GLY A 103 -18.75 1.50 15.73
C GLY A 103 -17.27 1.78 15.41
N ALA A 104 -16.40 0.78 15.44
CA ALA A 104 -14.98 0.94 15.11
C ALA A 104 -14.79 1.22 13.61
N TYR A 105 -13.82 2.06 13.28
CA TYR A 105 -13.37 2.22 11.90
C TYR A 105 -12.61 0.98 11.44
N PHE A 106 -12.90 0.46 10.24
CA PHE A 106 -12.33 -0.82 9.83
C PHE A 106 -11.77 -0.88 8.40
N ALA A 107 -12.31 -0.11 7.46
CA ALA A 107 -11.84 -0.10 6.08
C ALA A 107 -12.14 1.24 5.39
N PRO A 108 -11.33 1.67 4.40
CA PRO A 108 -11.65 2.82 3.58
C PRO A 108 -12.95 2.65 2.81
N VAL A 109 -13.74 3.72 2.72
CA VAL A 109 -15.02 3.73 1.99
C VAL A 109 -14.83 3.33 0.52
N LYS A 110 -13.84 3.91 -0.16
CA LYS A 110 -13.50 3.55 -1.55
C LYS A 110 -13.16 2.06 -1.73
N GLN A 111 -12.50 1.45 -0.75
CA GLN A 111 -12.19 0.02 -0.78
C GLN A 111 -13.46 -0.83 -0.72
N LEU A 112 -14.39 -0.49 0.16
CA LEU A 112 -15.67 -1.19 0.29
C LEU A 112 -16.52 -1.03 -0.97
N GLU A 113 -16.61 0.18 -1.52
CA GLU A 113 -17.32 0.46 -2.78
C GLU A 113 -16.74 -0.33 -3.97
N HIS A 114 -15.41 -0.45 -4.04
CA HIS A 114 -14.76 -1.24 -5.08
C HIS A 114 -15.11 -2.72 -4.97
N PHE A 115 -15.00 -3.30 -3.77
CA PHE A 115 -15.29 -4.71 -3.56
C PHE A 115 -16.78 -5.05 -3.65
N ARG A 116 -17.68 -4.14 -3.30
CA ARG A 116 -19.14 -4.31 -3.56
C ARG A 116 -19.45 -4.52 -5.03
N LYS A 117 -18.68 -3.92 -5.93
CA LYS A 117 -18.91 -4.04 -7.38
C LYS A 117 -18.42 -5.34 -7.99
N ILE A 118 -17.39 -5.96 -7.40
CA ILE A 118 -16.70 -7.12 -7.98
C ILE A 118 -16.89 -8.42 -7.21
N ALA A 119 -17.27 -8.34 -5.93
CA ALA A 119 -17.50 -9.52 -5.09
C ALA A 119 -18.99 -9.83 -4.99
N ASP A 120 -19.34 -11.08 -5.26
CA ASP A 120 -20.70 -11.60 -5.05
C ASP A 120 -20.88 -11.98 -3.57
N LEU A 121 -21.04 -10.95 -2.73
CA LEU A 121 -21.18 -11.07 -1.28
C LEU A 121 -22.41 -10.29 -0.82
N PRO A 122 -23.08 -10.72 0.26
CA PRO A 122 -24.23 -10.01 0.82
C PRO A 122 -23.83 -8.61 1.32
N GLU A 123 -24.72 -7.64 1.21
CA GLU A 123 -24.49 -6.23 1.55
C GLU A 123 -24.00 -6.04 3.00
N ASP A 124 -24.55 -6.80 3.96
CA ASP A 124 -24.18 -6.73 5.38
C ASP A 124 -22.73 -7.14 5.64
N PHE A 125 -22.11 -7.86 4.69
CA PHE A 125 -20.68 -8.20 4.75
C PHE A 125 -19.79 -6.94 4.74
N PHE A 126 -20.18 -5.91 4.01
CA PHE A 126 -19.41 -4.68 3.86
C PHE A 126 -19.64 -3.66 4.97
N ASP A 127 -20.66 -3.89 5.82
CA ASP A 127 -21.04 -2.97 6.90
C ASP A 127 -20.50 -3.39 8.27
N THR A 128 -19.82 -4.55 8.35
CA THR A 128 -19.31 -5.10 9.61
C THR A 128 -17.81 -5.36 9.54
N CYS A 129 -17.09 -5.07 10.62
CA CYS A 129 -15.65 -5.38 10.72
C CYS A 129 -15.40 -6.89 10.83
N VAL A 130 -14.15 -7.30 10.61
CA VAL A 130 -13.74 -8.73 10.64
C VAL A 130 -14.09 -9.39 11.98
N ASP A 131 -13.84 -8.69 13.10
CA ASP A 131 -14.09 -9.21 14.45
C ASP A 131 -15.58 -9.46 14.69
N CYS A 132 -16.44 -8.50 14.33
CA CYS A 132 -17.88 -8.66 14.48
C CYS A 132 -18.49 -9.69 13.54
N ARG A 133 -17.87 -9.94 12.37
CA ARG A 133 -18.28 -11.03 11.46
C ARG A 133 -17.93 -12.41 12.03
N SER A 134 -16.75 -12.55 12.63
CA SER A 134 -16.29 -13.82 13.20
C SER A 134 -17.08 -14.24 14.44
N THR A 135 -17.69 -13.28 15.16
CA THR A 135 -18.52 -13.55 16.35
C THR A 135 -19.98 -13.90 16.04
N LYS A 136 -20.40 -13.74 14.77
CA LYS A 136 -21.76 -14.14 14.29
C LYS A 136 -21.83 -15.62 13.85
N LYS A 137 -21.11 -16.53 14.52
CA LYS A 137 -21.29 -17.97 14.32
C LYS A 137 -22.34 -18.52 15.26
#